data_9d24ce16d1a09267bf98e24f8291756b
#
_entry.id   9d24ce16d1a09267bf98e24f8291756b
#
_cell.length_a   1.000
_cell.length_b   1.000
_cell.length_c   1.000
_cell.angle_alpha   90.00
_cell.angle_beta   90.00
_cell.angle_gamma   90.00
#
_symmetry.space_group_name_H-M   'P 1'
#
loop_
_entity.id
_entity.type
_entity.pdbx_description
1 polymer ?
#
loop_
_entity_poly.entity_id
_entity_poly.type
_entity_poly.pdbx_seq_one_letter_code
_entity_poly.pdbx_strand_id
1 'polypeptide(L)'
;MKLFLAASPNPFDIKAALLAGHAQHPVIIHFPIALFIASAVFEVLAIWRKQPAFATVAYYNLLGAALTVPFAIATGLGAWQWQLEGATLKGNLRLHMICALTSALLIFFLCWMRSRLRAKGFSPGIAYFAVTLLALMVITLTGHLGGIVSGVEAP
;
A
#
# COMPACT_ATOMS: atom_id res chain seq x y z
N MET A 1 -30.40 14.60 -31.61
CA MET A 1 -29.80 13.78 -30.53
C MET A 1 -28.62 13.05 -31.14
N LYS A 2 -27.41 13.66 -31.08
CA LYS A 2 -26.18 13.05 -31.63
C LYS A 2 -25.66 12.06 -30.60
N LEU A 3 -25.80 10.76 -30.87
CA LEU A 3 -25.15 9.70 -30.12
C LEU A 3 -23.64 9.88 -30.32
N PHE A 4 -22.94 10.44 -29.34
CA PHE A 4 -21.49 10.34 -29.26
C PHE A 4 -21.17 8.87 -29.04
N LEU A 5 -20.87 8.14 -30.10
CA LEU A 5 -20.14 6.88 -30.03
C LEU A 5 -18.76 7.26 -29.49
N ALA A 6 -18.59 7.22 -28.17
CA ALA A 6 -17.28 7.25 -27.56
C ALA A 6 -16.51 6.06 -28.14
N ALA A 7 -15.50 6.33 -28.96
CA ALA A 7 -14.59 5.31 -29.43
C ALA A 7 -14.08 4.54 -28.20
N SER A 8 -14.24 3.22 -28.20
CA SER A 8 -13.70 2.39 -27.13
C SER A 8 -12.22 2.72 -26.94
N PRO A 9 -11.79 3.03 -25.71
CA PRO A 9 -10.40 3.40 -25.47
C PRO A 9 -9.51 2.25 -25.96
N ASN A 10 -8.50 2.58 -26.77
CA ASN A 10 -7.53 1.58 -27.21
C ASN A 10 -6.78 1.03 -25.98
N PRO A 11 -6.95 -0.26 -25.62
CA PRO A 11 -6.31 -0.83 -24.42
C PRO A 11 -4.78 -0.83 -24.47
N PHE A 12 -4.19 -0.60 -25.66
CA PHE A 12 -2.74 -0.54 -25.86
C PHE A 12 -2.22 0.90 -25.99
N ASP A 13 -3.05 1.91 -25.71
CA ASP A 13 -2.57 3.30 -25.64
C ASP A 13 -1.89 3.56 -24.28
N ILE A 14 -0.59 3.22 -24.25
CA ILE A 14 0.25 3.37 -23.06
C ILE A 14 0.30 4.83 -22.60
N LYS A 15 0.29 5.79 -23.54
CA LYS A 15 0.32 7.21 -23.19
C LYS A 15 -0.97 7.63 -22.50
N ALA A 16 -2.13 7.24 -23.02
CA ALA A 16 -3.42 7.51 -22.38
C ALA A 16 -3.52 6.83 -21.01
N ALA A 17 -3.04 5.59 -20.89
CA ALA A 17 -3.02 4.87 -19.60
C ALA A 17 -2.13 5.53 -18.55
N LEU A 18 -0.93 6.00 -18.93
CA LEU A 18 -0.01 6.70 -18.03
C LEU A 18 -0.51 8.08 -17.61
N LEU A 19 -1.25 8.77 -18.49
CA LEU A 19 -1.82 10.08 -18.22
C LEU A 19 -3.20 10.01 -17.55
N ALA A 20 -3.79 8.82 -17.42
CA ALA A 20 -5.07 8.62 -16.75
C ALA A 20 -4.90 8.79 -15.22
N GLY A 21 -4.95 10.02 -14.74
CA GLY A 21 -4.74 10.38 -13.34
C GLY A 21 -5.60 9.56 -12.36
N HIS A 22 -6.82 9.16 -12.78
CA HIS A 22 -7.72 8.32 -11.97
C HIS A 22 -7.21 6.89 -11.78
N ALA A 23 -6.34 6.37 -12.66
CA ALA A 23 -5.81 5.02 -12.56
C ALA A 23 -4.46 4.95 -11.80
N GLN A 24 -3.77 6.08 -11.62
CA GLN A 24 -2.42 6.09 -11.05
C GLN A 24 -2.39 5.63 -9.59
N HIS A 25 -3.27 6.18 -8.75
CA HIS A 25 -3.29 5.82 -7.34
C HIS A 25 -3.59 4.33 -7.11
N PRO A 26 -4.66 3.74 -7.68
CA PRO A 26 -4.92 2.30 -7.57
C PRO A 26 -3.75 1.42 -8.02
N VAL A 27 -3.04 1.80 -9.06
CA VAL A 27 -1.87 1.02 -9.54
C VAL A 27 -0.70 1.13 -8.57
N ILE A 28 -0.36 2.34 -8.13
CA ILE A 28 0.83 2.59 -7.29
C ILE A 28 0.70 1.96 -5.91
N ILE A 29 -0.49 1.95 -5.29
CA ILE A 29 -0.69 1.38 -3.95
C ILE A 29 -0.41 -0.12 -3.88
N HIS A 30 -0.52 -0.83 -5.00
CA HIS A 30 -0.25 -2.28 -5.01
C HIS A 30 1.21 -2.60 -4.71
N PHE A 31 2.16 -1.71 -5.04
CA PHE A 31 3.58 -1.94 -4.77
C PHE A 31 3.89 -2.02 -3.27
N PRO A 32 3.62 -1.00 -2.44
CA PRO A 32 3.89 -1.10 -1.01
C PRO A 32 3.10 -2.22 -0.32
N ILE A 33 1.86 -2.47 -0.74
CA ILE A 33 1.02 -3.54 -0.17
C ILE A 33 1.61 -4.91 -0.47
N ALA A 34 1.89 -5.22 -1.75
CA ALA A 34 2.41 -6.51 -2.16
C ALA A 34 3.79 -6.79 -1.54
N LEU A 35 4.68 -5.81 -1.56
CA LEU A 35 6.01 -5.93 -0.95
C LEU A 35 5.94 -6.11 0.56
N PHE A 36 5.02 -5.43 1.24
CA PHE A 36 4.83 -5.60 2.68
C PHE A 36 4.29 -6.99 3.03
N ILE A 37 3.28 -7.48 2.29
CA ILE A 37 2.75 -8.85 2.47
C ILE A 37 3.84 -9.87 2.18
N ALA A 38 4.60 -9.73 1.10
CA ALA A 38 5.72 -10.60 0.78
C ALA A 38 6.77 -10.60 1.91
N SER A 39 7.10 -9.43 2.46
CA SER A 39 7.99 -9.33 3.61
C SER A 39 7.49 -10.15 4.80
N ALA A 40 6.22 -10.01 5.17
CA ALA A 40 5.63 -10.74 6.30
C ALA A 40 5.67 -12.26 6.07
N VAL A 41 5.34 -12.71 4.86
CA VAL A 41 5.39 -14.14 4.48
C VAL A 41 6.82 -14.67 4.57
N PHE A 42 7.80 -13.96 4.00
CA PHE A 42 9.19 -14.39 4.02
C PHE A 42 9.80 -14.36 5.43
N GLU A 43 9.35 -13.47 6.32
CA GLU A 43 9.77 -13.47 7.72
C GLU A 43 9.27 -14.72 8.47
N VAL A 44 8.03 -15.14 8.23
CA VAL A 44 7.48 -16.40 8.75
C VAL A 44 8.23 -17.60 8.20
N LEU A 45 8.51 -17.62 6.87
CA LEU A 45 9.28 -18.67 6.24
C LEU A 45 10.70 -18.76 6.78
N ALA A 46 11.33 -17.63 7.10
CA ALA A 46 12.67 -17.60 7.69
C ALA A 46 12.73 -18.35 9.02
N ILE A 47 11.71 -18.19 9.86
CA ILE A 47 11.60 -18.90 11.14
C ILE A 47 11.27 -20.37 10.91
N TRP A 48 10.27 -20.65 10.09
CA TRP A 48 9.80 -22.02 9.85
C TRP A 48 10.87 -22.89 9.20
N ARG A 49 11.53 -22.36 8.15
CA ARG A 49 12.58 -23.10 7.41
C ARG A 49 13.97 -22.98 8.03
N LYS A 50 14.15 -22.11 9.04
CA LYS A 50 15.46 -21.80 9.66
C LYS A 50 16.53 -21.41 8.63
N GLN A 51 16.13 -20.70 7.57
CA GLN A 51 17.02 -20.30 6.48
C GLN A 51 17.19 -18.77 6.46
N PRO A 52 18.41 -18.25 6.69
CA PRO A 52 18.71 -16.81 6.72
C PRO A 52 18.40 -16.08 5.41
N ALA A 53 18.42 -16.80 4.28
CA ALA A 53 18.09 -16.24 2.98
C ALA A 53 16.67 -15.62 2.97
N PHE A 54 15.67 -16.30 3.56
CA PHE A 54 14.31 -15.78 3.64
C PHE A 54 14.23 -14.50 4.49
N ALA A 55 14.98 -14.40 5.60
CA ALA A 55 15.06 -13.19 6.40
C ALA A 55 15.67 -12.01 5.63
N THR A 56 16.60 -12.29 4.73
CA THR A 56 17.19 -11.29 3.84
C THR A 56 16.18 -10.83 2.79
N VAL A 57 15.45 -11.75 2.17
CA VAL A 57 14.36 -11.42 1.22
C VAL A 57 13.26 -10.61 1.91
N ALA A 58 12.85 -11.02 3.13
CA ALA A 58 11.86 -10.30 3.93
C ALA A 58 12.29 -8.83 4.15
N TYR A 59 13.54 -8.63 4.57
CA TYR A 59 14.07 -7.28 4.82
C TYR A 59 14.04 -6.40 3.58
N TYR A 60 14.49 -6.90 2.42
CA TYR A 60 14.51 -6.09 1.20
C TYR A 60 13.10 -5.82 0.65
N ASN A 61 12.16 -6.75 0.81
CA ASN A 61 10.76 -6.47 0.50
C ASN A 61 10.18 -5.38 1.41
N LEU A 62 10.47 -5.41 2.72
CA LEU A 62 10.04 -4.36 3.65
C LEU A 62 10.66 -3.00 3.32
N LEU A 63 11.93 -2.98 2.96
CA LEU A 63 12.62 -1.77 2.51
C LEU A 63 11.98 -1.22 1.22
N GLY A 64 11.71 -2.09 0.25
CA GLY A 64 11.00 -1.74 -0.99
C GLY A 64 9.60 -1.20 -0.72
N ALA A 65 8.85 -1.82 0.21
CA ALA A 65 7.55 -1.31 0.64
C ALA A 65 7.69 0.10 1.21
N ALA A 66 8.63 0.33 2.13
CA ALA A 66 8.86 1.64 2.73
C ALA A 66 9.26 2.71 1.70
N LEU A 67 10.09 2.36 0.71
CA LEU A 67 10.51 3.28 -0.35
C LEU A 67 9.37 3.63 -1.33
N THR A 68 8.39 2.76 -1.49
CA THR A 68 7.24 3.00 -2.39
C THR A 68 6.07 3.71 -1.70
N VAL A 69 6.00 3.72 -0.36
CA VAL A 69 4.97 4.45 0.41
C VAL A 69 4.85 5.94 0.04
N PRO A 70 5.94 6.73 -0.10
CA PRO A 70 5.83 8.14 -0.46
C PRO A 70 5.11 8.38 -1.78
N PHE A 71 5.31 7.51 -2.77
CA PHE A 71 4.63 7.60 -4.07
C PHE A 71 3.14 7.27 -3.93
N ALA A 72 2.78 6.29 -3.08
CA ALA A 72 1.39 5.98 -2.77
C ALA A 72 0.69 7.16 -2.09
N ILE A 73 1.36 7.83 -1.13
CA ILE A 73 0.84 9.05 -0.48
C ILE A 73 0.66 10.16 -1.50
N ALA A 74 1.66 10.44 -2.33
CA ALA A 74 1.61 11.52 -3.31
C ALA A 74 0.47 11.32 -4.33
N THR A 75 0.32 10.10 -4.86
CA THR A 75 -0.78 9.78 -5.78
C THR A 75 -2.15 9.79 -5.10
N GLY A 76 -2.24 9.41 -3.82
CA GLY A 76 -3.48 9.47 -3.03
C GLY A 76 -3.93 10.90 -2.76
N LEU A 77 -3.00 11.78 -2.39
CA LEU A 77 -3.28 13.21 -2.25
C LEU A 77 -3.68 13.85 -3.59
N GLY A 78 -3.02 13.45 -4.69
CA GLY A 78 -3.39 13.86 -6.04
C GLY A 78 -4.80 13.40 -6.39
N ALA A 79 -5.16 12.15 -6.12
CA ALA A 79 -6.50 11.63 -6.36
C ALA A 79 -7.56 12.40 -5.55
N TRP A 80 -7.29 12.67 -4.27
CA TRP A 80 -8.19 13.49 -3.45
C TRP A 80 -8.37 14.89 -4.02
N GLN A 81 -7.28 15.57 -4.42
CA GLN A 81 -7.34 16.94 -4.89
C GLN A 81 -8.02 17.07 -6.26
N TRP A 82 -7.73 16.16 -7.20
CA TRP A 82 -8.17 16.31 -8.59
C TRP A 82 -9.35 15.43 -8.98
N GLN A 83 -9.56 14.29 -8.33
CA GLN A 83 -10.68 13.41 -8.64
C GLN A 83 -11.87 13.63 -7.70
N LEU A 84 -11.61 13.95 -6.44
CA LEU A 84 -12.62 14.24 -5.44
C LEU A 84 -12.78 15.76 -5.19
N GLU A 85 -12.16 16.61 -6.04
CA GLU A 85 -12.25 18.07 -5.98
C GLU A 85 -11.95 18.65 -4.58
N GLY A 86 -11.03 18.02 -3.85
CA GLY A 86 -10.70 18.41 -2.47
C GLY A 86 -11.86 18.23 -1.50
N ALA A 87 -12.73 17.24 -1.72
CA ALA A 87 -13.89 16.97 -0.89
C ALA A 87 -13.55 16.97 0.61
N THR A 88 -14.49 17.47 1.42
CA THR A 88 -14.32 17.52 2.87
C THR A 88 -14.09 16.13 3.45
N LEU A 89 -13.07 15.99 4.30
CA LEU A 89 -12.71 14.73 4.95
C LEU A 89 -13.78 14.33 5.99
N LYS A 90 -14.81 13.61 5.53
CA LYS A 90 -15.92 13.11 6.36
C LYS A 90 -16.18 11.62 6.03
N GLY A 91 -16.84 10.91 6.93
CA GLY A 91 -17.24 9.52 6.72
C GLY A 91 -16.09 8.61 6.28
N ASN A 92 -16.33 7.79 5.27
CA ASN A 92 -15.38 6.78 4.76
C ASN A 92 -14.10 7.40 4.20
N LEU A 93 -14.16 8.58 3.58
CA LEU A 93 -12.97 9.27 3.08
C LEU A 93 -12.02 9.65 4.22
N ARG A 94 -12.55 10.19 5.33
CA ARG A 94 -11.74 10.50 6.53
C ARG A 94 -11.12 9.24 7.13
N LEU A 95 -11.91 8.18 7.26
CA LEU A 95 -11.42 6.90 7.79
C LEU A 95 -10.34 6.30 6.90
N HIS A 96 -10.54 6.32 5.58
CA HIS A 96 -9.53 5.86 4.61
C HIS A 96 -8.22 6.63 4.76
N MET A 97 -8.26 7.95 4.84
CA MET A 97 -7.07 8.79 5.00
C MET A 97 -6.32 8.49 6.32
N ILE A 98 -7.05 8.33 7.43
CA ILE A 98 -6.45 7.97 8.73
C ILE A 98 -5.79 6.60 8.66
N CYS A 99 -6.50 5.59 8.12
CA CYS A 99 -5.97 4.23 7.99
C CYS A 99 -4.76 4.19 7.04
N ALA A 100 -4.79 4.94 5.93
CA ALA A 100 -3.68 5.01 4.97
C ALA A 100 -2.41 5.61 5.61
N LEU A 101 -2.55 6.72 6.34
CA LEU A 101 -1.42 7.32 7.06
C LEU A 101 -0.92 6.42 8.19
N THR A 102 -1.81 5.76 8.91
CA THR A 102 -1.45 4.79 9.95
C THR A 102 -0.68 3.61 9.34
N SER A 103 -1.14 3.07 8.20
CA SER A 103 -0.44 2.01 7.46
C SER A 103 0.97 2.44 7.06
N ALA A 104 1.11 3.66 6.53
CA ALA A 104 2.40 4.22 6.15
C ALA A 104 3.36 4.31 7.35
N LEU A 105 2.89 4.84 8.47
CA LEU A 105 3.67 4.95 9.72
C LEU A 105 4.09 3.57 10.24
N LEU A 106 3.19 2.59 10.21
CA LEU A 106 3.50 1.22 10.64
C LEU A 106 4.54 0.55 9.75
N ILE A 107 4.48 0.74 8.42
CA ILE A 107 5.50 0.23 7.48
C ILE A 107 6.86 0.86 7.78
N PHE A 108 6.93 2.18 7.94
CA PHE A 108 8.19 2.86 8.28
C PHE A 108 8.74 2.43 9.65
N PHE A 109 7.87 2.30 10.64
CA PHE A 109 8.26 1.85 11.98
C PHE A 109 8.81 0.42 11.95
N LEU A 110 8.14 -0.50 11.24
CA LEU A 110 8.61 -1.88 11.07
C LEU A 110 9.93 -1.95 10.30
N CYS A 111 10.09 -1.13 9.26
CA CYS A 111 11.33 -1.03 8.51
C CYS A 111 12.49 -0.54 9.41
N TRP A 112 12.26 0.49 10.20
CA TRP A 112 13.22 0.98 11.18
C TRP A 112 13.55 -0.08 12.23
N MET A 113 12.54 -0.71 12.84
CA MET A 113 12.71 -1.76 13.84
C MET A 113 13.51 -2.94 13.28
N ARG A 114 13.16 -3.40 12.07
CA ARG A 114 13.84 -4.52 11.42
C ARG A 114 15.29 -4.20 11.07
N SER A 115 15.56 -2.98 10.60
CA SER A 115 16.92 -2.49 10.33
C SER A 115 17.77 -2.48 11.60
N ARG A 116 17.20 -2.04 12.73
CA ARG A 116 17.88 -2.05 14.04
C ARG A 116 18.20 -3.46 14.52
N LEU A 117 17.21 -4.38 14.40
CA LEU A 117 17.42 -5.79 14.77
C LEU A 117 18.53 -6.42 13.91
N ARG A 118 18.49 -6.20 12.59
CA ARG A 118 19.48 -6.71 11.64
C ARG A 118 20.89 -6.20 11.97
N ALA A 119 21.04 -4.91 12.24
CA ALA A 119 22.32 -4.31 12.59
C ALA A 119 22.94 -4.89 13.87
N LYS A 120 22.11 -5.41 14.78
CA LYS A 120 22.52 -6.05 16.03
C LYS A 120 22.65 -7.57 15.92
N GLY A 121 22.39 -8.15 14.75
CA GLY A 121 22.38 -9.61 14.55
C GLY A 121 21.20 -10.33 15.21
N PHE A 122 20.13 -9.61 15.58
CA PHE A 122 18.96 -10.20 16.24
C PHE A 122 17.86 -10.57 15.25
N SER A 123 17.18 -11.68 15.54
CA SER A 123 15.95 -12.07 14.86
C SER A 123 14.73 -11.31 15.40
N PRO A 124 13.68 -11.11 14.58
CA PRO A 124 12.43 -10.54 15.05
C PRO A 124 11.79 -11.37 16.18
N GLY A 125 11.39 -10.69 17.24
CA GLY A 125 10.64 -11.27 18.34
C GLY A 125 9.13 -11.05 18.22
N ILE A 126 8.38 -11.48 19.23
CA ILE A 126 6.91 -11.44 19.24
C ILE A 126 6.35 -10.02 19.05
N ALA A 127 7.00 -9.00 19.58
CA ALA A 127 6.59 -7.61 19.41
C ALA A 127 6.60 -7.17 17.96
N TYR A 128 7.63 -7.57 17.19
CA TYR A 128 7.69 -7.31 15.74
C TYR A 128 6.51 -7.95 15.00
N PHE A 129 6.21 -9.22 15.30
CA PHE A 129 5.09 -9.92 14.65
C PHE A 129 3.73 -9.36 15.05
N ALA A 130 3.56 -8.93 16.30
CA ALA A 130 2.33 -8.27 16.76
C ALA A 130 2.08 -6.96 15.97
N VAL A 131 3.12 -6.13 15.80
CA VAL A 131 3.01 -4.90 15.00
C VAL A 131 2.80 -5.21 13.52
N THR A 132 3.44 -6.27 12.99
CA THR A 132 3.23 -6.71 11.61
C THR A 132 1.78 -7.14 11.37
N LEU A 133 1.19 -7.90 12.30
CA LEU A 133 -0.21 -8.31 12.23
C LEU A 133 -1.15 -7.11 12.29
N LEU A 134 -0.89 -6.15 13.21
CA LEU A 134 -1.64 -4.90 13.26
C LEU A 134 -1.56 -4.14 11.94
N ALA A 135 -0.37 -4.02 11.35
CA ALA A 135 -0.18 -3.35 10.07
C ALA A 135 -0.96 -4.04 8.95
N LEU A 136 -0.96 -5.38 8.89
CA LEU A 136 -1.76 -6.14 7.92
C LEU A 136 -3.26 -5.86 8.06
N MET A 137 -3.78 -5.83 9.29
CA MET A 137 -5.20 -5.51 9.56
C MET A 137 -5.55 -4.08 9.11
N VAL A 138 -4.70 -3.10 9.44
CA VAL A 138 -4.94 -1.70 9.05
C VAL A 138 -4.85 -1.53 7.54
N ILE A 139 -3.89 -2.17 6.87
CA ILE A 139 -3.75 -2.14 5.39
C ILE A 139 -4.98 -2.75 4.72
N THR A 140 -5.48 -3.88 5.21
CA THR A 140 -6.69 -4.52 4.69
C THR A 140 -7.91 -3.59 4.83
N LEU A 141 -8.08 -2.98 5.99
CA LEU A 141 -9.15 -1.98 6.21
C LEU A 141 -8.97 -0.76 5.29
N THR A 142 -7.75 -0.29 5.09
CA THR A 142 -7.45 0.82 4.17
C THR A 142 -7.86 0.48 2.74
N GLY A 143 -7.57 -0.74 2.28
CA GLY A 143 -7.94 -1.22 0.95
C GLY A 143 -9.46 -1.29 0.78
N HIS A 144 -10.17 -1.86 1.75
CA HIS A 144 -11.64 -1.91 1.75
C HIS A 144 -12.27 -0.51 1.70
N LEU A 145 -11.84 0.39 2.58
CA LEU A 145 -12.33 1.77 2.57
C LEU A 145 -11.99 2.50 1.26
N GLY A 146 -10.83 2.20 0.66
CA GLY A 146 -10.44 2.72 -0.65
C GLY A 146 -11.36 2.24 -1.77
N GLY A 147 -11.78 0.97 -1.73
CA GLY A 147 -12.78 0.41 -2.65
C GLY A 147 -14.11 1.16 -2.58
N ILE A 148 -14.60 1.41 -1.37
CA ILE A 148 -15.83 2.18 -1.15
C ILE A 148 -15.68 3.63 -1.68
N VAL A 149 -14.59 4.31 -1.32
CA VAL A 149 -14.35 5.71 -1.72
C VAL A 149 -14.20 5.86 -3.24
N SER A 150 -13.62 4.86 -3.91
CA SER A 150 -13.48 4.85 -5.37
C SER A 150 -14.76 4.44 -6.11
N GLY A 151 -15.80 4.01 -5.40
CA GLY A 151 -17.06 3.54 -6.00
C GLY A 151 -16.98 2.13 -6.60
N VAL A 152 -15.93 1.37 -6.32
CA VAL A 152 -15.80 -0.03 -6.74
C VAL A 152 -16.64 -0.96 -5.86
N GLU A 153 -16.75 -0.63 -4.57
CA GLU A 153 -17.58 -1.36 -3.61
C GLU A 153 -18.80 -0.51 -3.22
N ALA A 154 -19.95 -1.15 -3.08
CA ALA A 154 -21.13 -0.50 -2.51
C ALA A 154 -20.88 -0.19 -1.02
N PRO A 155 -21.36 0.95 -0.50
CA PRO A 155 -21.22 1.30 0.91
C PRO A 155 -21.98 0.35 1.84
#